data_8b09ed95e4317613d0c2ca57054df63a
#
_entry.id   8b09ed95e4317613d0c2ca57054df63a
#
_cell.length_a   1.000
_cell.length_b   1.000
_cell.length_c   1.000
_cell.angle_alpha   90.00
_cell.angle_beta   90.00
_cell.angle_gamma   90.00
#
_symmetry.space_group_name_H-M   'P 1'
#
loop_
_entity.id
_entity.type
_entity.pdbx_description
1 polymer ?
#
loop_
_entity_poly.entity_id
_entity_poly.type
_entity_poly.pdbx_seq_one_letter_code
_entity_poly.pdbx_strand_id
1 'polypeptide(L)'
;MSQATQLENQCPPCWQQTQPQSPEVARMSLAAAMTLDFAPGSFYRNACLSCINLLLTYRSGCAAKCAYCGLSGAKEKKESTSKSFIRVTWPAFTVDEIVAGIVRRQERVKRICISMLTNSRAPRDAAEICRRLRQAVDIPVSMLVSPTILTRRNLEELREAGADKIG
;
A
#
# COMPACT_ATOMS: atom_id res chain seq x y z
N MET A 1 -39.96 -26.10 26.41
CA MET A 1 -39.37 -26.68 25.20
C MET A 1 -39.11 -25.57 24.18
N SER A 2 -37.89 -25.28 24.04
CA SER A 2 -37.14 -24.81 22.87
C SER A 2 -37.64 -23.54 22.11
N GLN A 3 -37.13 -22.37 22.48
CA GLN A 3 -36.99 -21.21 21.63
C GLN A 3 -35.61 -20.62 21.85
N ALA A 4 -34.61 -21.29 21.32
CA ALA A 4 -33.24 -20.77 21.32
C ALA A 4 -32.58 -21.21 20.01
N THR A 5 -32.89 -20.56 18.90
CA THR A 5 -32.07 -20.69 17.68
C THR A 5 -32.58 -19.72 16.59
N GLN A 6 -32.45 -18.41 16.76
CA GLN A 6 -32.56 -17.44 15.63
C GLN A 6 -31.98 -16.10 16.06
N LEU A 7 -30.65 -16.03 16.27
CA LEU A 7 -29.94 -14.74 16.42
C LEU A 7 -28.49 -14.87 15.93
N GLU A 8 -28.28 -15.37 14.72
CA GLU A 8 -26.96 -15.39 14.08
C GLU A 8 -27.02 -14.92 12.63
N ASN A 9 -27.66 -13.77 12.42
CA ASN A 9 -27.48 -12.99 11.20
C ASN A 9 -27.33 -11.52 11.57
N GLN A 10 -26.40 -11.23 12.50
CA GLN A 10 -26.00 -9.86 12.75
C GLN A 10 -24.99 -9.45 11.69
N CYS A 11 -25.43 -8.50 10.84
CA CYS A 11 -24.55 -7.70 9.99
C CYS A 11 -23.29 -7.31 10.78
N PRO A 12 -22.06 -7.53 10.24
CA PRO A 12 -20.85 -7.14 10.96
C PRO A 12 -20.93 -5.68 11.40
N PRO A 13 -20.47 -5.36 12.61
CA PRO A 13 -20.58 -4.01 13.17
C PRO A 13 -20.09 -2.98 12.17
N CYS A 14 -20.79 -1.86 12.02
CA CYS A 14 -20.52 -0.83 11.01
C CYS A 14 -19.07 -0.27 11.05
N TRP A 15 -18.36 -0.37 12.19
CA TRP A 15 -16.94 -0.02 12.28
C TRP A 15 -16.01 -0.93 11.45
N GLN A 16 -16.43 -2.17 11.11
CA GLN A 16 -15.69 -3.05 10.21
C GLN A 16 -15.85 -2.65 8.74
N GLN A 17 -16.89 -1.86 8.41
CA GLN A 17 -17.19 -1.45 7.03
C GLN A 17 -16.42 -0.21 6.59
N THR A 18 -15.77 0.53 7.51
CA THR A 18 -15.20 1.85 7.27
C THR A 18 -13.67 1.91 7.29
N GLN A 19 -12.95 0.79 7.26
CA GLN A 19 -11.49 0.90 7.15
C GLN A 19 -11.12 1.49 5.78
N PRO A 20 -10.43 2.64 5.76
CA PRO A 20 -10.03 3.28 4.52
C PRO A 20 -9.08 2.36 3.73
N GLN A 21 -9.15 2.45 2.41
CA GLN A 21 -8.34 1.66 1.49
C GLN A 21 -7.86 2.54 0.34
N SER A 22 -6.99 2.01 -0.52
CA SER A 22 -6.51 2.76 -1.69
C SER A 22 -7.68 3.13 -2.63
N PRO A 23 -7.62 4.32 -3.26
CA PRO A 23 -6.47 5.23 -3.36
C PRO A 23 -6.34 6.24 -2.20
N GLU A 24 -7.27 6.32 -1.25
CA GLU A 24 -7.24 7.31 -0.17
C GLU A 24 -6.16 7.01 0.89
N VAL A 25 -5.83 5.74 1.06
CA VAL A 25 -4.84 5.27 2.03
C VAL A 25 -3.83 4.37 1.34
N ALA A 26 -2.56 4.51 1.71
CA ALA A 26 -1.51 3.57 1.37
C ALA A 26 -0.73 3.17 2.62
N ARG A 27 -0.15 1.98 2.60
CA ARG A 27 0.82 1.57 3.61
C ARG A 27 2.20 2.05 3.21
N MET A 28 3.01 2.35 4.20
CA MET A 28 4.39 2.78 4.00
C MET A 28 5.31 1.85 4.78
N SER A 29 6.48 1.51 4.22
CA SER A 29 7.46 0.75 5.01
C SER A 29 7.85 1.54 6.26
N LEU A 30 8.13 0.85 7.37
CA LEU A 30 8.52 1.54 8.61
C LEU A 30 9.74 2.44 8.38
N ALA A 31 10.70 2.00 7.58
CA ALA A 31 11.87 2.80 7.25
C ALA A 31 11.50 4.07 6.47
N ALA A 32 10.55 4.00 5.54
CA ALA A 32 10.05 5.19 4.85
C ALA A 32 9.29 6.13 5.82
N ALA A 33 8.50 5.57 6.74
CA ALA A 33 7.82 6.34 7.78
C ALA A 33 8.82 7.09 8.69
N MET A 34 9.93 6.45 9.06
CA MET A 34 11.02 7.08 9.81
C MET A 34 11.70 8.20 9.01
N THR A 35 11.93 8.00 7.69
CA THR A 35 12.53 9.02 6.81
C THR A 35 11.68 10.28 6.72
N LEU A 36 10.36 10.13 6.73
CA LEU A 36 9.38 11.22 6.64
C LEU A 36 8.92 11.75 8.00
N ASP A 37 9.54 11.31 9.10
CA ASP A 37 9.22 11.66 10.49
C ASP A 37 7.80 11.26 10.95
N PHE A 38 7.21 10.25 10.32
CA PHE A 38 5.94 9.66 10.78
C PHE A 38 6.12 8.63 11.89
N ALA A 39 7.32 8.10 12.05
CA ALA A 39 7.67 7.16 13.10
C ALA A 39 9.00 7.56 13.74
N PRO A 40 9.16 7.43 15.06
CA PRO A 40 10.44 7.64 15.72
C PRO A 40 11.42 6.54 15.32
N GLY A 41 12.71 6.88 15.29
CA GLY A 41 13.77 5.91 15.06
C GLY A 41 15.00 6.53 14.42
N SER A 42 16.06 5.74 14.37
CA SER A 42 17.29 6.11 13.68
C SER A 42 17.81 4.92 12.89
N PHE A 43 18.50 5.20 11.79
CA PHE A 43 19.14 4.16 10.99
C PHE A 43 20.52 3.83 11.55
N TYR A 44 20.87 2.54 11.50
CA TYR A 44 22.17 2.07 11.96
C TYR A 44 23.28 2.68 11.10
N ARG A 45 24.36 3.13 11.75
CA ARG A 45 25.55 3.70 11.11
C ARG A 45 25.26 4.83 10.12
N ASN A 46 24.31 5.71 10.46
CA ASN A 46 23.92 6.85 9.60
C ASN A 46 23.43 6.43 8.19
N ALA A 47 22.99 5.19 8.02
CA ALA A 47 22.32 4.80 6.80
C ALA A 47 21.09 5.70 6.57
N CYS A 48 20.73 5.93 5.33
CA CYS A 48 19.53 6.68 4.97
C CYS A 48 18.72 5.91 3.92
N LEU A 49 17.41 6.03 4.03
CA LEU A 49 16.50 5.53 3.02
C LEU A 49 16.09 6.69 2.12
N SER A 50 16.47 6.64 0.85
CA SER A 50 16.09 7.67 -0.13
C SER A 50 14.96 7.25 -1.07
N CYS A 51 14.45 6.02 -0.94
CA CYS A 51 13.31 5.50 -1.69
C CYS A 51 12.13 5.30 -0.76
N ILE A 52 11.05 6.04 -0.96
CA ILE A 52 9.82 5.89 -0.20
C ILE A 52 9.00 4.75 -0.80
N ASN A 53 8.87 3.66 -0.04
CA ASN A 53 8.14 2.48 -0.48
C ASN A 53 6.70 2.54 0.03
N LEU A 54 5.76 2.65 -0.90
CA LEU A 54 4.33 2.62 -0.67
C LEU A 54 3.76 1.27 -1.12
N LEU A 55 2.72 0.83 -0.44
CA LEU A 55 2.00 -0.40 -0.76
C LEU A 55 0.50 -0.11 -0.76
N LEU A 56 -0.17 -0.44 -1.85
CA LEU A 56 -1.62 -0.37 -1.92
C LEU A 56 -2.25 -1.29 -0.85
N THR A 57 -3.42 -0.92 -0.38
CA THR A 57 -4.12 -1.70 0.65
C THR A 57 -5.60 -1.83 0.34
N TYR A 58 -6.13 -3.06 0.50
CA TYR A 58 -7.53 -3.38 0.25
C TYR A 58 -8.04 -4.31 1.35
N ARG A 59 -9.32 -4.19 1.69
CA ARG A 59 -10.00 -5.09 2.65
C ARG A 59 -10.01 -6.53 2.16
N SER A 60 -10.19 -6.72 0.86
CA SER A 60 -10.18 -8.03 0.21
C SER A 60 -8.78 -8.67 0.18
N GLY A 61 -7.73 -7.93 0.56
CA GLY A 61 -6.35 -8.40 0.48
C GLY A 61 -5.86 -8.53 -0.95
N CYS A 62 -4.90 -9.44 -1.14
CA CYS A 62 -4.27 -9.74 -2.43
C CYS A 62 -4.79 -11.08 -2.96
N ALA A 63 -5.28 -11.12 -4.19
CA ALA A 63 -5.76 -12.35 -4.83
C ALA A 63 -4.62 -13.31 -5.22
N ALA A 64 -3.37 -12.87 -5.21
CA ALA A 64 -2.23 -13.74 -5.50
C ALA A 64 -1.98 -14.76 -4.39
N LYS A 65 -1.44 -15.91 -4.78
CA LYS A 65 -1.13 -17.04 -3.86
C LYS A 65 0.38 -17.23 -3.70
N CYS A 66 1.15 -16.15 -3.57
CA CYS A 66 2.60 -16.23 -3.41
C CYS A 66 2.94 -16.96 -2.09
N ALA A 67 3.77 -18.01 -2.20
CA ALA A 67 4.07 -18.90 -1.07
C ALA A 67 4.75 -18.20 0.12
N TYR A 68 5.52 -17.15 -0.15
CA TYR A 68 6.31 -16.41 0.85
C TYR A 68 5.65 -15.10 1.31
N CYS A 69 4.51 -14.72 0.73
CA CYS A 69 3.88 -13.42 1.00
C CYS A 69 2.73 -13.56 1.99
N GLY A 70 2.77 -12.79 3.07
CA GLY A 70 1.71 -12.77 4.09
C GLY A 70 0.47 -11.95 3.70
N LEU A 71 0.46 -11.32 2.53
CA LEU A 71 -0.67 -10.51 2.04
C LEU A 71 -1.67 -11.31 1.22
N SER A 72 -1.41 -12.60 0.97
CA SER A 72 -2.30 -13.47 0.20
C SER A 72 -3.65 -13.63 0.90
N GLY A 73 -4.75 -13.31 0.22
CA GLY A 73 -6.12 -13.50 0.70
C GLY A 73 -6.55 -14.96 0.88
N ALA A 74 -5.74 -15.92 0.36
CA ALA A 74 -6.02 -17.35 0.47
C ALA A 74 -5.51 -18.00 1.77
N LYS A 75 -4.77 -17.26 2.60
CA LYS A 75 -4.26 -17.76 3.87
C LYS A 75 -5.21 -17.37 4.99
N GLU A 76 -5.61 -18.36 5.80
CA GLU A 76 -6.35 -18.11 7.03
C GLU A 76 -5.57 -17.12 7.90
N LYS A 77 -6.25 -16.10 8.41
CA LYS A 77 -5.68 -14.96 9.15
C LYS A 77 -4.77 -15.34 10.34
N LYS A 78 -4.83 -16.57 10.83
CA LYS A 78 -4.06 -17.06 12.01
C LYS A 78 -2.61 -17.46 11.71
N GLU A 79 -2.27 -17.84 10.48
CA GLU A 79 -0.90 -18.29 10.14
C GLU A 79 -0.02 -17.23 9.47
N SER A 80 -0.60 -16.08 9.14
CA SER A 80 0.05 -15.14 8.20
C SER A 80 1.23 -14.35 8.79
N THR A 81 1.29 -14.17 10.10
CA THR A 81 2.28 -13.27 10.71
C THR A 81 3.66 -13.90 10.89
N SER A 82 3.75 -15.21 11.13
CA SER A 82 5.04 -15.89 11.39
C SER A 82 5.78 -16.33 10.12
N LYS A 83 5.06 -16.52 9.00
CA LYS A 83 5.60 -17.00 7.71
C LYS A 83 5.63 -15.92 6.62
N SER A 84 5.33 -14.68 6.95
CA SER A 84 5.31 -13.58 5.99
C SER A 84 6.73 -13.15 5.61
N PHE A 85 6.96 -12.90 4.31
CA PHE A 85 8.16 -12.24 3.82
C PHE A 85 8.31 -10.83 4.42
N ILE A 86 7.21 -10.11 4.56
CA ILE A 86 7.16 -8.81 5.21
C ILE A 86 7.01 -9.03 6.71
N ARG A 87 8.11 -9.00 7.43
CA ARG A 87 8.16 -9.20 8.89
C ARG A 87 8.19 -7.91 9.69
N VAL A 88 8.17 -6.77 9.03
CA VAL A 88 8.17 -5.45 9.65
C VAL A 88 6.79 -4.82 9.52
N THR A 89 6.48 -3.92 10.44
CA THR A 89 5.23 -3.16 10.40
C THR A 89 5.21 -2.26 9.17
N TRP A 90 4.08 -2.25 8.46
CA TRP A 90 3.76 -1.32 7.40
C TRP A 90 2.56 -0.47 7.83
N PRO A 91 2.79 0.63 8.54
CA PRO A 91 1.72 1.52 8.98
C PRO A 91 0.98 2.11 7.77
N ALA A 92 -0.31 2.38 7.97
CA ALA A 92 -1.16 3.01 6.97
C ALA A 92 -1.30 4.50 7.27
N PHE A 93 -1.24 5.32 6.22
CA PHE A 93 -1.43 6.77 6.26
C PHE A 93 -2.36 7.18 5.13
N THR A 94 -3.02 8.31 5.26
CA THR A 94 -3.70 8.90 4.11
C THR A 94 -2.69 9.33 3.05
N VAL A 95 -3.08 9.27 1.79
CA VAL A 95 -2.18 9.69 0.70
C VAL A 95 -1.84 11.18 0.82
N ASP A 96 -2.74 12.00 1.35
CA ASP A 96 -2.46 13.43 1.58
C ASP A 96 -1.40 13.64 2.66
N GLU A 97 -1.44 12.88 3.76
CA GLU A 97 -0.37 12.91 4.77
C GLU A 97 0.97 12.49 4.16
N ILE A 98 0.97 11.41 3.35
CA ILE A 98 2.18 10.92 2.68
C ILE A 98 2.75 12.00 1.76
N VAL A 99 1.92 12.61 0.92
CA VAL A 99 2.32 13.70 0.02
C VAL A 99 2.92 14.86 0.82
N ALA A 100 2.22 15.31 1.86
CA ALA A 100 2.70 16.40 2.73
C ALA A 100 4.04 16.05 3.40
N GLY A 101 4.22 14.80 3.84
CA GLY A 101 5.48 14.30 4.41
C GLY A 101 6.62 14.32 3.40
N ILE A 102 6.37 13.88 2.17
CA ILE A 102 7.36 13.89 1.09
C ILE A 102 7.76 15.33 0.73
N VAL A 103 6.80 16.24 0.62
CA VAL A 103 7.07 17.68 0.36
C VAL A 103 7.97 18.27 1.45
N ARG A 104 7.68 17.98 2.74
CA ARG A 104 8.51 18.48 3.85
C ARG A 104 9.93 17.93 3.86
N ARG A 105 10.14 16.74 3.32
CA ARG A 105 11.43 16.01 3.35
C ARG A 105 11.95 15.68 1.95
N GLN A 106 11.56 16.44 0.94
CA GLN A 106 11.92 16.15 -0.45
C GLN A 106 13.43 16.06 -0.68
N GLU A 107 14.23 16.77 0.09
CA GLU A 107 15.70 16.73 0.02
C GLU A 107 16.28 15.35 0.38
N ARG A 108 15.53 14.53 1.13
CA ARG A 108 15.91 13.15 1.51
C ARG A 108 15.39 12.10 0.54
N VAL A 109 14.42 12.47 -0.31
CA VAL A 109 13.71 11.52 -1.17
C VAL A 109 14.21 11.61 -2.59
N LYS A 110 14.82 10.53 -3.11
CA LYS A 110 15.30 10.44 -4.49
C LYS A 110 14.36 9.65 -5.40
N ARG A 111 13.44 8.88 -4.83
CA ARG A 111 12.50 8.04 -5.56
C ARG A 111 11.30 7.68 -4.69
N ILE A 112 10.16 7.53 -5.33
CA ILE A 112 8.96 6.95 -4.72
C ILE A 112 8.67 5.65 -5.44
N CYS A 113 8.35 4.59 -4.70
CA CYS A 113 8.02 3.29 -5.27
C CYS A 113 6.61 2.88 -4.80
N ILE A 114 5.68 2.70 -5.73
CA ILE A 114 4.31 2.26 -5.45
C ILE A 114 4.20 0.78 -5.80
N SER A 115 3.92 -0.06 -4.80
CA SER A 115 3.76 -1.50 -4.97
C SER A 115 2.28 -1.86 -5.06
N MET A 116 1.92 -2.57 -6.13
CA MET A 116 0.57 -3.09 -6.33
C MET A 116 0.35 -4.40 -5.61
N LEU A 117 -0.89 -4.64 -5.19
CA LEU A 117 -1.41 -5.96 -4.89
C LEU A 117 -2.12 -6.51 -6.13
N THR A 118 -2.29 -7.84 -6.21
CA THR A 118 -3.16 -8.45 -7.21
C THR A 118 -4.61 -8.21 -6.81
N ASN A 119 -5.14 -7.10 -7.29
CA ASN A 119 -6.51 -6.62 -7.06
C ASN A 119 -6.96 -5.85 -8.30
N SER A 120 -8.19 -6.05 -8.75
CA SER A 120 -8.71 -5.42 -9.98
C SER A 120 -8.67 -3.89 -9.97
N ARG A 121 -8.71 -3.26 -8.79
CA ARG A 121 -8.63 -1.81 -8.63
C ARG A 121 -7.20 -1.27 -8.65
N ALA A 122 -6.20 -2.13 -8.41
CA ALA A 122 -4.83 -1.70 -8.17
C ALA A 122 -4.21 -0.84 -9.29
N PRO A 123 -4.42 -1.12 -10.59
CA PRO A 123 -3.85 -0.29 -11.65
C PRO A 123 -4.39 1.16 -11.61
N ARG A 124 -5.70 1.32 -11.45
CA ARG A 124 -6.36 2.62 -11.38
C ARG A 124 -5.96 3.39 -10.12
N ASP A 125 -5.99 2.72 -8.97
CA ASP A 125 -5.68 3.35 -7.68
C ASP A 125 -4.18 3.74 -7.61
N ALA A 126 -3.27 2.95 -8.21
CA ALA A 126 -1.86 3.32 -8.34
C ALA A 126 -1.67 4.54 -9.24
N ALA A 127 -2.38 4.61 -10.37
CA ALA A 127 -2.33 5.78 -11.26
C ALA A 127 -2.82 7.04 -10.53
N GLU A 128 -3.88 6.93 -9.74
CA GLU A 128 -4.41 8.05 -8.96
C GLU A 128 -3.40 8.56 -7.92
N ILE A 129 -2.80 7.66 -7.14
CA ILE A 129 -1.77 8.03 -6.17
C ILE A 129 -0.56 8.65 -6.88
N CYS A 130 -0.16 8.11 -8.03
CA CYS A 130 0.94 8.66 -8.83
C CYS A 130 0.66 10.11 -9.26
N ARG A 131 -0.54 10.40 -9.78
CA ARG A 131 -0.92 11.76 -10.18
C ARG A 131 -0.83 12.73 -9.00
N ARG A 132 -1.37 12.36 -7.84
CA ARG A 132 -1.32 13.20 -6.62
C ARG A 132 0.12 13.48 -6.20
N LEU A 133 1.00 12.49 -6.26
CA LEU A 133 2.43 12.67 -5.98
C LEU A 133 3.11 13.59 -7.01
N ARG A 134 2.89 13.35 -8.31
CA ARG A 134 3.50 14.16 -9.39
C ARG A 134 3.01 15.60 -9.42
N GLN A 135 1.78 15.87 -8.95
CA GLN A 135 1.29 17.25 -8.79
C GLN A 135 2.01 18.01 -7.67
N ALA A 136 2.52 17.31 -6.67
CA ALA A 136 3.11 17.92 -5.49
C ALA A 136 4.64 17.99 -5.54
N VAL A 137 5.33 17.02 -6.20
CA VAL A 137 6.79 16.92 -6.21
C VAL A 137 7.31 16.41 -7.55
N ASP A 138 8.52 16.89 -7.90
CA ASP A 138 9.25 16.38 -9.09
C ASP A 138 10.26 15.30 -8.69
N ILE A 139 9.75 14.21 -8.11
CA ILE A 139 10.55 13.06 -7.69
C ILE A 139 10.13 11.86 -8.56
N PRO A 140 11.09 11.10 -9.13
CA PRO A 140 10.79 9.94 -9.96
C PRO A 140 9.92 8.91 -9.23
N VAL A 141 8.86 8.42 -9.90
CA VAL A 141 7.94 7.41 -9.38
C VAL A 141 8.10 6.10 -10.13
N SER A 142 8.35 5.03 -9.39
CA SER A 142 8.41 3.67 -9.91
C SER A 142 7.18 2.88 -9.50
N MET A 143 6.68 2.04 -10.39
CA MET A 143 5.59 1.11 -10.12
C MET A 143 6.11 -0.31 -10.04
N LEU A 144 5.90 -1.00 -8.90
CA LEU A 144 6.03 -2.45 -8.80
C LEU A 144 4.66 -3.05 -9.09
N VAL A 145 4.56 -3.71 -10.23
CA VAL A 145 3.27 -4.10 -10.78
C VAL A 145 3.02 -5.59 -10.65
N SER A 146 1.74 -5.96 -10.65
CA SER A 146 1.27 -7.34 -10.75
C SER A 146 0.88 -7.62 -12.21
N PRO A 147 1.76 -8.21 -13.03
CA PRO A 147 1.56 -8.30 -14.47
C PRO A 147 0.31 -9.08 -14.87
N THR A 148 -0.16 -9.98 -14.00
CA THR A 148 -1.34 -10.82 -14.24
C THR A 148 -2.67 -10.06 -14.32
N ILE A 149 -2.70 -8.82 -13.82
CA ILE A 149 -3.91 -7.98 -13.82
C ILE A 149 -3.78 -6.74 -14.71
N LEU A 150 -2.63 -6.57 -15.38
CA LEU A 150 -2.39 -5.41 -16.23
C LEU A 150 -2.83 -5.66 -17.65
N THR A 151 -3.47 -4.65 -18.22
CA THR A 151 -3.75 -4.53 -19.64
C THR A 151 -2.84 -3.45 -20.25
N ARG A 152 -2.74 -3.42 -21.58
CA ARG A 152 -2.05 -2.34 -22.29
C ARG A 152 -2.57 -0.96 -21.89
N ARG A 153 -3.90 -0.81 -21.77
CA ARG A 153 -4.54 0.41 -21.34
C ARG A 153 -4.10 0.83 -19.94
N ASN A 154 -3.99 -0.12 -19.00
CA ASN A 154 -3.49 0.22 -17.66
C ASN A 154 -2.05 0.73 -17.68
N LEU A 155 -1.19 0.18 -18.55
CA LEU A 155 0.20 0.66 -18.71
C LEU A 155 0.23 2.08 -19.28
N GLU A 156 -0.64 2.39 -20.24
CA GLU A 156 -0.81 3.72 -20.79
C GLU A 156 -1.29 4.71 -19.72
N GLU A 157 -2.31 4.32 -18.92
CA GLU A 157 -2.82 5.13 -17.80
C GLU A 157 -1.75 5.40 -16.73
N LEU A 158 -0.90 4.43 -16.40
CA LEU A 158 0.21 4.60 -15.45
C LEU A 158 1.26 5.57 -16.00
N ARG A 159 1.60 5.46 -17.28
CA ARG A 159 2.52 6.38 -17.95
C ARG A 159 1.97 7.81 -17.96
N GLU A 160 0.69 7.99 -18.32
CA GLU A 160 0.01 9.29 -18.32
C GLU A 160 -0.10 9.89 -16.91
N ALA A 161 -0.21 9.03 -15.89
CA ALA A 161 -0.17 9.44 -14.49
C ALA A 161 1.22 9.92 -14.03
N GLY A 162 2.27 9.76 -14.86
CA GLY A 162 3.62 10.21 -14.58
C GLY A 162 4.54 9.15 -13.96
N ALA A 163 4.26 7.85 -14.16
CA ALA A 163 5.18 6.80 -13.77
C ALA A 163 6.43 6.78 -14.66
N ASP A 164 7.62 6.84 -14.08
CA ASP A 164 8.90 6.85 -14.79
C ASP A 164 9.43 5.44 -15.07
N LYS A 165 9.08 4.47 -14.23
CA LYS A 165 9.52 3.07 -14.36
C LYS A 165 8.43 2.10 -13.93
N ILE A 166 8.42 0.96 -14.60
CA ILE A 166 7.62 -0.21 -14.27
C ILE A 166 8.57 -1.38 -14.05
N GLY A 167 8.38 -2.11 -12.95
CA GLY A 167 9.16 -3.29 -12.57
C GLY A 167 8.29 -4.41 -12.02
#